data_028c19f3e9a19d36ffda0d2846a834b0
#
_entry.id   028c19f3e9a19d36ffda0d2846a834b0
#
_cell.length_a   1.000
_cell.length_b   1.000
_cell.length_c   1.000
_cell.angle_alpha   90.00
_cell.angle_beta   90.00
_cell.angle_gamma   90.00
#
_symmetry.space_group_name_H-M   'P 1'
#
loop_
_entity.id
_entity.type
_entity.pdbx_description
1 polymer ?
#
loop_
_entity_poly.entity_id
_entity_poly.type
_entity_poly.pdbx_seq_one_letter_code
_entity_poly.pdbx_strand_id
1 'polypeptide(L)'
;DSASANTITVNVTAVNDAPSATNDTASVDEDATTTVSSASSGVIDDNDTDPDSSDTLTITNIAHTNGNTESVTASTTYSNGQTIVGTYGTLTIGADGTYTYVADQSGTDALDLNDPVTDVFTYTLSDGTTTTTATITVTVTGVNDSPVAVNDAGSVNEDSTLTVSTASSGVTQNNDTDPDADDTASTLVVNQITPNGGSASSVSSGTTY
;
A
#
# COMPACT_ATOMS: atom_id res chain seq x y z
N ASP A 1 -12.99 -79.34 7.63
CA ASP A 1 -13.69 -78.19 8.27
C ASP A 1 -13.14 -76.91 7.72
N SER A 2 -13.95 -76.21 6.93
CA SER A 2 -13.61 -74.91 6.41
C SER A 2 -13.85 -73.90 7.52
N ALA A 3 -12.78 -73.25 7.99
CA ALA A 3 -12.90 -72.14 8.92
C ALA A 3 -13.60 -70.97 8.21
N SER A 4 -14.76 -70.57 8.69
CA SER A 4 -15.44 -69.40 8.25
C SER A 4 -14.58 -68.18 8.62
N ALA A 5 -14.20 -67.37 7.65
CA ALA A 5 -13.47 -66.12 7.93
C ALA A 5 -14.40 -65.15 8.71
N ASN A 6 -14.02 -64.82 9.91
CA ASN A 6 -14.69 -63.75 10.65
C ASN A 6 -14.14 -62.37 10.19
N THR A 7 -15.04 -61.49 9.79
CA THR A 7 -14.72 -60.15 9.41
C THR A 7 -14.94 -59.21 10.59
N ILE A 8 -13.96 -58.40 10.94
CA ILE A 8 -14.12 -57.29 11.87
C ILE A 8 -14.27 -56.01 11.03
N THR A 9 -15.40 -55.33 11.18
CA THR A 9 -15.61 -54.01 10.59
C THR A 9 -15.33 -52.96 11.68
N VAL A 10 -14.38 -52.08 11.39
CA VAL A 10 -14.08 -50.92 12.23
C VAL A 10 -14.56 -49.68 11.47
N ASN A 11 -15.48 -48.94 12.06
CA ASN A 11 -15.91 -47.66 11.57
C ASN A 11 -15.04 -46.58 12.24
N VAL A 12 -14.32 -45.79 11.43
CA VAL A 12 -13.61 -44.60 11.89
C VAL A 12 -14.48 -43.39 11.54
N THR A 13 -14.80 -42.61 12.55
CA THR A 13 -15.53 -41.34 12.38
C THR A 13 -14.50 -40.25 12.21
N ALA A 14 -14.59 -39.49 11.12
CA ALA A 14 -13.77 -38.32 10.93
C ALA A 14 -14.08 -37.24 11.97
N VAL A 15 -13.08 -36.53 12.41
CA VAL A 15 -13.16 -35.36 13.30
C VAL A 15 -12.54 -34.19 12.50
N ASN A 16 -13.15 -33.02 12.57
CA ASN A 16 -12.63 -31.83 11.95
C ASN A 16 -11.26 -31.45 12.53
N ASP A 17 -10.27 -31.31 11.69
CA ASP A 17 -8.99 -30.69 12.03
C ASP A 17 -9.07 -29.17 11.73
N ALA A 18 -8.17 -28.38 12.24
CA ALA A 18 -8.17 -26.93 12.01
C ALA A 18 -7.27 -26.57 10.81
N PRO A 19 -7.62 -25.52 10.04
CA PRO A 19 -6.77 -25.04 8.97
C PRO A 19 -5.44 -24.50 9.49
N SER A 20 -4.43 -24.54 8.65
CA SER A 20 -3.11 -23.93 8.88
C SER A 20 -2.91 -22.76 7.93
N ALA A 21 -2.75 -21.55 8.49
CA ALA A 21 -2.50 -20.35 7.74
C ALA A 21 -1.03 -19.92 7.85
N THR A 22 -0.49 -19.39 6.76
CA THR A 22 0.89 -18.93 6.61
C THR A 22 0.90 -17.46 6.22
N ASN A 23 1.86 -16.68 6.74
CA ASN A 23 1.93 -15.25 6.45
C ASN A 23 2.30 -14.98 4.99
N ASP A 24 1.66 -13.95 4.42
CA ASP A 24 1.85 -13.50 3.05
C ASP A 24 2.57 -12.15 2.98
N THR A 25 3.13 -11.84 1.82
CA THR A 25 3.78 -10.56 1.54
C THR A 25 3.38 -10.01 0.19
N ALA A 26 3.26 -8.70 0.09
CA ALA A 26 3.07 -7.97 -1.14
C ALA A 26 3.97 -6.72 -1.17
N SER A 27 4.13 -6.11 -2.35
CA SER A 27 4.81 -4.84 -2.50
C SER A 27 4.09 -3.96 -3.52
N VAL A 28 4.19 -2.66 -3.34
CA VAL A 28 3.60 -1.65 -4.21
C VAL A 28 4.42 -0.36 -4.04
N ASP A 29 4.53 0.45 -5.09
CA ASP A 29 5.03 1.81 -4.98
C ASP A 29 3.91 2.71 -4.41
N GLU A 30 4.26 3.81 -3.74
CA GLU A 30 3.25 4.80 -3.37
C GLU A 30 2.48 5.28 -4.60
N ASP A 31 1.28 5.82 -4.40
CA ASP A 31 0.35 6.22 -5.46
C ASP A 31 -0.08 5.09 -6.41
N ALA A 32 0.38 3.86 -6.18
CA ALA A 32 0.08 2.73 -7.04
C ALA A 32 -0.89 1.75 -6.39
N THR A 33 -1.30 0.78 -7.19
CA THR A 33 -2.23 -0.28 -6.80
C THR A 33 -1.62 -1.64 -7.14
N THR A 34 -1.62 -2.55 -6.17
CA THR A 34 -1.36 -3.97 -6.44
C THR A 34 -2.67 -4.77 -6.35
N THR A 35 -2.86 -5.72 -7.26
CA THR A 35 -4.06 -6.56 -7.31
C THR A 35 -3.70 -8.02 -7.52
N VAL A 36 -4.16 -8.86 -6.62
CA VAL A 36 -4.14 -10.32 -6.74
C VAL A 36 -5.55 -10.79 -7.08
N SER A 37 -5.80 -11.00 -8.37
CA SER A 37 -7.13 -11.27 -8.92
C SER A 37 -7.42 -12.76 -9.17
N SER A 38 -6.45 -13.64 -8.93
CA SER A 38 -6.62 -15.09 -9.05
C SER A 38 -6.54 -15.72 -7.65
N ALA A 39 -7.51 -16.57 -7.32
CA ALA A 39 -7.48 -17.32 -6.07
C ALA A 39 -6.18 -18.14 -5.93
N SER A 40 -5.67 -18.72 -7.03
CA SER A 40 -4.40 -19.47 -7.03
C SER A 40 -3.14 -18.66 -6.67
N SER A 41 -3.27 -17.35 -6.53
CA SER A 41 -2.22 -16.44 -6.07
C SER A 41 -2.71 -15.60 -4.89
N GLY A 42 -3.93 -15.84 -4.42
CA GLY A 42 -4.51 -15.22 -3.24
C GLY A 42 -3.93 -15.82 -1.96
N VAL A 43 -4.16 -15.17 -0.84
CA VAL A 43 -3.59 -15.57 0.46
C VAL A 43 -3.97 -16.99 0.90
N ILE A 44 -5.06 -17.57 0.38
CA ILE A 44 -5.48 -18.93 0.72
C ILE A 44 -4.70 -19.97 -0.10
N ASP A 45 -4.76 -19.87 -1.43
CA ASP A 45 -4.28 -20.94 -2.34
C ASP A 45 -2.75 -20.95 -2.49
N ASP A 46 -2.05 -19.89 -2.06
CA ASP A 46 -0.59 -19.82 -2.16
C ASP A 46 0.07 -20.80 -1.18
N ASN A 47 -0.37 -20.82 0.09
CA ASN A 47 0.35 -21.55 1.14
C ASN A 47 -0.50 -22.00 2.34
N ASP A 48 -1.81 -21.70 2.37
CA ASP A 48 -2.72 -22.14 3.41
C ASP A 48 -3.25 -23.55 3.11
N THR A 49 -3.45 -24.36 4.13
CA THR A 49 -3.84 -25.76 3.96
C THR A 49 -4.83 -26.22 5.03
N ASP A 50 -5.59 -27.26 4.70
CA ASP A 50 -6.42 -28.00 5.66
C ASP A 50 -6.17 -29.51 5.52
N PRO A 51 -6.02 -30.26 6.64
CA PRO A 51 -5.95 -31.72 6.60
C PRO A 51 -7.21 -32.37 6.04
N ASP A 52 -8.39 -31.77 6.24
CA ASP A 52 -9.68 -32.26 5.76
C ASP A 52 -9.92 -31.79 4.31
N SER A 53 -9.53 -32.62 3.36
CA SER A 53 -9.52 -32.29 1.92
C SER A 53 -10.89 -31.96 1.30
N SER A 54 -11.98 -32.13 2.03
CA SER A 54 -13.34 -31.75 1.62
C SER A 54 -13.73 -30.34 2.02
N ASP A 55 -12.96 -29.71 2.90
CA ASP A 55 -13.28 -28.42 3.44
C ASP A 55 -12.89 -27.29 2.48
N THR A 56 -13.67 -26.24 2.51
CA THR A 56 -13.42 -25.05 1.70
C THR A 56 -12.95 -23.94 2.61
N LEU A 57 -11.72 -23.51 2.40
CA LEU A 57 -11.13 -22.41 3.13
C LEU A 57 -11.69 -21.06 2.67
N THR A 58 -12.01 -20.20 3.63
CA THR A 58 -12.52 -18.85 3.36
C THR A 58 -11.99 -17.83 4.36
N ILE A 59 -11.76 -16.58 3.90
CA ILE A 59 -11.49 -15.46 4.77
C ILE A 59 -12.81 -14.95 5.37
N THR A 60 -12.86 -14.82 6.70
CA THR A 60 -14.07 -14.40 7.43
C THR A 60 -13.94 -13.07 8.14
N ASN A 61 -12.69 -12.63 8.40
CA ASN A 61 -12.41 -11.36 9.05
C ASN A 61 -11.05 -10.82 8.60
N ILE A 62 -10.91 -9.51 8.62
CA ILE A 62 -9.66 -8.80 8.40
C ILE A 62 -9.50 -7.71 9.46
N ALA A 63 -8.30 -7.56 10.01
CA ALA A 63 -7.96 -6.56 11.01
C ALA A 63 -6.64 -5.88 10.65
N HIS A 64 -6.49 -4.61 11.01
CA HIS A 64 -5.25 -3.87 10.86
C HIS A 64 -4.67 -3.49 12.23
N THR A 65 -3.36 -3.30 12.32
CA THR A 65 -2.64 -2.95 13.56
C THR A 65 -3.09 -1.63 14.19
N ASN A 66 -3.73 -0.72 13.43
CA ASN A 66 -4.34 0.51 13.95
C ASN A 66 -5.61 0.28 14.78
N GLY A 67 -6.10 -0.96 14.88
CA GLY A 67 -7.29 -1.36 15.63
C GLY A 67 -8.57 -1.49 14.80
N ASN A 68 -8.53 -1.16 13.50
CA ASN A 68 -9.65 -1.42 12.59
C ASN A 68 -9.85 -2.94 12.43
N THR A 69 -11.11 -3.37 12.38
CA THR A 69 -11.46 -4.76 12.11
C THR A 69 -12.79 -4.83 11.36
N GLU A 70 -12.87 -5.70 10.36
CA GLU A 70 -14.01 -5.83 9.47
C GLU A 70 -14.32 -7.30 9.19
N SER A 71 -15.60 -7.64 9.06
CA SER A 71 -16.05 -8.97 8.66
C SER A 71 -16.10 -9.08 7.15
N VAL A 72 -15.49 -10.13 6.60
CA VAL A 72 -15.51 -10.41 5.16
C VAL A 72 -16.75 -11.22 4.81
N THR A 73 -17.55 -10.72 3.86
CA THR A 73 -18.77 -11.39 3.42
C THR A 73 -18.44 -12.61 2.56
N ALA A 74 -19.11 -13.72 2.83
CA ALA A 74 -18.92 -14.97 2.07
C ALA A 74 -19.16 -14.79 0.55
N SER A 75 -18.43 -15.54 -0.25
CA SER A 75 -18.52 -15.54 -1.72
C SER A 75 -18.11 -14.21 -2.38
N THR A 76 -17.30 -13.39 -1.72
CA THR A 76 -16.71 -12.18 -2.28
C THR A 76 -15.32 -12.43 -2.87
N THR A 77 -14.92 -11.56 -3.79
CA THR A 77 -13.60 -11.51 -4.41
C THR A 77 -12.98 -10.12 -4.19
N TYR A 78 -11.75 -9.87 -4.66
CA TYR A 78 -11.11 -8.56 -4.60
C TYR A 78 -11.97 -7.40 -5.13
N SER A 79 -12.88 -7.65 -6.08
CA SER A 79 -13.68 -6.61 -6.75
C SER A 79 -14.94 -6.20 -5.98
N ASN A 80 -15.38 -7.03 -5.02
CA ASN A 80 -16.57 -6.79 -4.19
C ASN A 80 -16.33 -7.25 -2.73
N GLY A 81 -15.07 -7.32 -2.32
CA GLY A 81 -14.64 -7.73 -1.01
C GLY A 81 -14.87 -6.67 0.07
N GLN A 82 -14.37 -6.97 1.25
CA GLN A 82 -14.39 -6.04 2.38
C GLN A 82 -13.19 -5.11 2.34
N THR A 83 -13.46 -3.82 2.48
CA THR A 83 -12.43 -2.78 2.52
C THR A 83 -12.04 -2.46 3.96
N ILE A 84 -10.74 -2.32 4.21
CA ILE A 84 -10.17 -1.89 5.49
C ILE A 84 -9.06 -0.88 5.24
N VAL A 85 -9.08 0.23 6.00
CA VAL A 85 -8.06 1.28 5.89
C VAL A 85 -6.89 0.96 6.80
N GLY A 86 -5.70 0.90 6.22
CA GLY A 86 -4.41 0.74 6.89
C GLY A 86 -3.78 2.07 7.31
N THR A 87 -2.47 2.06 7.50
CA THR A 87 -1.67 3.26 7.80
C THR A 87 -1.24 3.98 6.51
N TYR A 88 -0.85 3.23 5.52
CA TYR A 88 -0.29 3.73 4.25
C TYR A 88 -1.19 3.47 3.04
N GLY A 89 -2.20 2.63 3.18
CA GLY A 89 -3.10 2.32 2.09
C GLY A 89 -4.41 1.67 2.53
N THR A 90 -5.19 1.32 1.53
CA THR A 90 -6.50 0.69 1.69
C THR A 90 -6.49 -0.71 1.08
N LEU A 91 -6.76 -1.72 1.89
CA LEU A 91 -6.91 -3.12 1.45
C LEU A 91 -8.37 -3.44 1.19
N THR A 92 -8.67 -4.07 0.05
CA THR A 92 -9.97 -4.72 -0.22
C THR A 92 -9.72 -6.20 -0.44
N ILE A 93 -10.28 -7.06 0.42
CA ILE A 93 -10.07 -8.51 0.39
C ILE A 93 -11.37 -9.28 0.22
N GLY A 94 -11.38 -10.28 -0.64
CA GLY A 94 -12.47 -11.23 -0.82
C GLY A 94 -12.39 -12.43 0.12
N ALA A 95 -13.53 -13.11 0.29
CA ALA A 95 -13.59 -14.36 1.03
C ALA A 95 -12.80 -15.49 0.36
N ASP A 96 -12.52 -15.37 -0.93
CA ASP A 96 -11.69 -16.28 -1.72
C ASP A 96 -10.18 -16.03 -1.60
N GLY A 97 -9.77 -15.08 -0.75
CA GLY A 97 -8.37 -14.72 -0.53
C GLY A 97 -7.77 -13.78 -1.59
N THR A 98 -8.50 -13.44 -2.65
CA THR A 98 -8.06 -12.42 -3.61
C THR A 98 -8.14 -11.02 -2.99
N TYR A 99 -7.26 -10.09 -3.40
CA TYR A 99 -7.24 -8.76 -2.81
C TYR A 99 -6.72 -7.68 -3.76
N THR A 100 -7.03 -6.44 -3.42
CA THR A 100 -6.43 -5.24 -3.98
C THR A 100 -5.94 -4.36 -2.84
N TYR A 101 -4.74 -3.82 -2.96
CA TYR A 101 -4.23 -2.80 -2.07
C TYR A 101 -3.88 -1.54 -2.87
N VAL A 102 -4.36 -0.39 -2.40
CA VAL A 102 -4.09 0.93 -2.97
C VAL A 102 -3.29 1.71 -1.94
N ALA A 103 -2.13 2.21 -2.30
CA ALA A 103 -1.31 3.08 -1.46
C ALA A 103 -1.84 4.52 -1.59
N ASP A 104 -2.90 4.85 -0.84
CA ASP A 104 -3.73 6.05 -1.00
C ASP A 104 -3.84 6.92 0.26
N GLN A 105 -3.05 6.64 1.29
CA GLN A 105 -3.07 7.44 2.51
C GLN A 105 -2.03 8.56 2.43
N SER A 106 -2.37 9.74 2.91
CA SER A 106 -1.50 10.94 2.87
C SER A 106 -0.15 10.78 3.57
N GLY A 107 0.08 9.69 4.29
CA GLY A 107 1.38 9.37 4.88
C GLY A 107 2.35 8.75 3.89
N THR A 108 1.89 8.34 2.71
CA THR A 108 2.76 7.83 1.63
C THR A 108 3.38 8.96 0.82
N ASP A 109 2.65 10.03 0.55
CA ASP A 109 3.12 11.20 -0.23
C ASP A 109 4.38 11.89 0.36
N ALA A 110 4.79 11.53 1.57
CA ALA A 110 5.97 12.07 2.24
C ALA A 110 7.12 11.06 2.34
N LEU A 111 7.02 9.94 1.65
CA LEU A 111 8.09 8.95 1.59
C LEU A 111 9.13 9.36 0.56
N ASP A 112 10.38 9.38 0.99
CA ASP A 112 11.48 9.69 0.07
C ASP A 112 11.72 8.53 -0.92
N LEU A 113 12.31 8.83 -2.05
CA LEU A 113 12.60 7.84 -3.10
C LEU A 113 13.29 6.59 -2.54
N ASN A 114 12.68 5.43 -2.74
CA ASN A 114 13.08 4.11 -2.26
C ASN A 114 12.98 3.89 -0.75
N ASP A 115 12.33 4.77 0.01
CA ASP A 115 12.07 4.52 1.42
C ASP A 115 10.91 3.53 1.59
N PRO A 116 11.13 2.36 2.22
CA PRO A 116 10.09 1.38 2.41
C PRO A 116 9.38 1.57 3.75
N VAL A 117 8.05 1.50 3.74
CA VAL A 117 7.21 1.34 4.93
C VAL A 117 6.35 0.10 4.80
N THR A 118 5.71 -0.34 5.89
CA THR A 118 4.90 -1.56 5.85
C THR A 118 3.54 -1.36 6.50
N ASP A 119 2.49 -1.85 5.83
CA ASP A 119 1.17 -2.11 6.40
C ASP A 119 1.02 -3.60 6.72
N VAL A 120 0.44 -3.91 7.89
CA VAL A 120 0.24 -5.29 8.33
C VAL A 120 -1.23 -5.53 8.65
N PHE A 121 -1.84 -6.44 7.90
CA PHE A 121 -3.21 -6.87 8.08
C PHE A 121 -3.24 -8.32 8.58
N THR A 122 -4.09 -8.62 9.56
CA THR A 122 -4.31 -9.98 10.05
C THR A 122 -5.63 -10.49 9.50
N TYR A 123 -5.60 -11.56 8.72
CA TYR A 123 -6.82 -12.23 8.26
C TYR A 123 -7.16 -13.42 9.13
N THR A 124 -8.45 -13.75 9.18
CA THR A 124 -8.97 -14.96 9.82
C THR A 124 -9.44 -15.93 8.76
N LEU A 125 -8.76 -17.06 8.67
CA LEU A 125 -9.08 -18.20 7.81
C LEU A 125 -10.02 -19.16 8.52
N SER A 126 -11.02 -19.68 7.83
CA SER A 126 -12.01 -20.64 8.34
C SER A 126 -12.24 -21.78 7.37
N ASP A 127 -12.37 -22.98 7.91
CA ASP A 127 -12.86 -24.20 7.25
C ASP A 127 -14.41 -24.37 7.36
N GLY A 128 -15.09 -23.40 7.99
CA GLY A 128 -16.54 -23.46 8.29
C GLY A 128 -16.85 -23.99 9.69
N THR A 129 -15.91 -24.57 10.42
CA THR A 129 -16.05 -25.14 11.76
C THR A 129 -15.09 -24.51 12.76
N THR A 130 -13.83 -24.38 12.37
CA THR A 130 -12.74 -23.78 13.17
C THR A 130 -12.07 -22.64 12.41
N THR A 131 -11.18 -21.89 13.07
CA THR A 131 -10.48 -20.76 12.49
C THR A 131 -9.02 -20.70 12.92
N THR A 132 -8.19 -20.14 12.05
CA THR A 132 -6.82 -19.73 12.35
C THR A 132 -6.56 -18.33 11.81
N THR A 133 -5.40 -17.74 12.11
CA THR A 133 -5.06 -16.41 11.63
C THR A 133 -3.65 -16.37 11.06
N ALA A 134 -3.45 -15.54 10.02
CA ALA A 134 -2.14 -15.17 9.54
C ALA A 134 -2.15 -13.70 9.08
N THR A 135 -1.03 -13.19 8.55
CA THR A 135 -0.89 -11.78 8.18
C THR A 135 -0.57 -11.61 6.71
N ILE A 136 -1.06 -10.51 6.14
CA ILE A 136 -0.56 -9.94 4.89
C ILE A 136 0.30 -8.74 5.27
N THR A 137 1.57 -8.76 4.89
CA THR A 137 2.47 -7.61 5.04
C THR A 137 2.68 -6.97 3.67
N VAL A 138 2.20 -5.74 3.51
CA VAL A 138 2.38 -4.95 2.28
C VAL A 138 3.52 -3.96 2.50
N THR A 139 4.57 -4.05 1.67
CA THR A 139 5.64 -3.05 1.63
C THR A 139 5.25 -1.97 0.62
N VAL A 140 5.15 -0.74 1.08
CA VAL A 140 4.98 0.45 0.24
C VAL A 140 6.33 1.12 0.10
N THR A 141 6.75 1.42 -1.13
CA THR A 141 8.05 2.04 -1.42
C THR A 141 7.83 3.45 -1.96
N GLY A 142 8.52 4.43 -1.39
CA GLY A 142 8.49 5.82 -1.83
C GLY A 142 8.97 6.01 -3.27
N VAL A 143 8.34 6.92 -3.98
CA VAL A 143 8.69 7.38 -5.34
C VAL A 143 8.86 8.88 -5.26
N ASN A 144 9.82 9.42 -5.99
CA ASN A 144 10.02 10.88 -5.98
C ASN A 144 8.81 11.61 -6.55
N ASP A 145 8.25 12.50 -5.77
CA ASP A 145 7.19 13.41 -6.17
C ASP A 145 7.75 14.65 -6.89
N SER A 146 6.86 15.45 -7.44
CA SER A 146 7.23 16.69 -8.10
C SER A 146 6.97 17.90 -7.20
N PRO A 147 7.87 18.87 -7.16
CA PRO A 147 7.66 20.09 -6.38
C PRO A 147 6.45 20.90 -6.86
N VAL A 148 5.80 21.54 -5.91
CA VAL A 148 4.68 22.46 -6.13
C VAL A 148 5.18 23.89 -6.04
N ALA A 149 5.27 24.56 -7.20
CA ALA A 149 5.66 25.95 -7.27
C ALA A 149 4.46 26.88 -7.11
N VAL A 150 4.59 27.90 -6.28
CA VAL A 150 3.59 28.93 -6.03
C VAL A 150 4.08 30.28 -6.57
N ASN A 151 3.18 31.03 -7.22
CA ASN A 151 3.54 32.30 -7.84
C ASN A 151 4.05 33.33 -6.83
N ASP A 152 5.19 33.90 -7.11
CA ASP A 152 5.77 35.01 -6.37
C ASP A 152 5.49 36.36 -7.02
N ALA A 153 5.56 37.41 -6.22
CA ALA A 153 5.39 38.79 -6.71
C ALA A 153 6.46 39.72 -6.13
N GLY A 154 6.98 40.55 -6.96
CA GLY A 154 7.88 41.62 -6.58
C GLY A 154 7.49 42.94 -7.24
N SER A 155 7.84 44.06 -6.62
CA SER A 155 7.62 45.38 -7.19
C SER A 155 8.89 46.25 -7.10
N VAL A 156 9.11 47.06 -8.08
CA VAL A 156 10.23 48.00 -8.15
C VAL A 156 9.77 49.25 -8.88
N ASN A 157 10.26 50.41 -8.43
CA ASN A 157 10.02 51.68 -9.17
C ASN A 157 10.87 51.72 -10.47
N GLU A 158 10.44 52.51 -11.43
CA GLU A 158 11.25 52.82 -12.61
C GLU A 158 12.64 53.28 -12.21
N ASP A 159 13.63 52.99 -13.01
CA ASP A 159 15.04 53.33 -12.78
C ASP A 159 15.67 52.71 -11.51
N SER A 160 15.00 51.78 -10.87
CA SER A 160 15.45 51.07 -9.67
C SER A 160 15.67 49.57 -9.94
N THR A 161 16.44 48.93 -9.06
CA THR A 161 16.69 47.48 -9.11
C THR A 161 16.01 46.82 -7.95
N LEU A 162 15.21 45.76 -8.21
CA LEU A 162 14.74 44.85 -7.18
C LEU A 162 15.84 43.84 -6.87
N THR A 163 16.26 43.77 -5.62
CA THR A 163 17.23 42.77 -5.17
C THR A 163 16.59 41.95 -4.06
N VAL A 164 16.48 40.62 -4.23
CA VAL A 164 16.11 39.66 -3.21
C VAL A 164 17.40 38.98 -2.77
N SER A 165 17.89 39.33 -1.57
CA SER A 165 19.21 38.95 -1.09
C SER A 165 19.17 37.82 -0.01
N THR A 166 17.99 37.44 0.43
CA THR A 166 17.81 36.35 1.40
C THR A 166 17.08 35.19 0.75
N ALA A 167 17.55 33.98 0.97
CA ALA A 167 16.92 32.78 0.45
C ALA A 167 15.45 32.66 0.90
N SER A 168 15.14 33.02 2.16
CA SER A 168 13.77 33.03 2.69
C SER A 168 12.78 33.99 2.02
N SER A 169 13.28 34.88 1.15
CA SER A 169 12.47 35.77 0.30
C SER A 169 12.64 35.48 -1.19
N GLY A 170 13.42 34.44 -1.51
CA GLY A 170 13.62 33.95 -2.87
C GLY A 170 12.44 33.14 -3.37
N VAL A 171 12.44 32.86 -4.66
CA VAL A 171 11.30 32.22 -5.34
C VAL A 171 11.07 30.78 -4.89
N THR A 172 12.07 30.06 -4.36
CA THR A 172 11.89 28.67 -3.91
C THR A 172 11.59 28.53 -2.42
N GLN A 173 12.02 29.45 -1.58
CA GLN A 173 11.91 29.31 -0.12
C GLN A 173 10.74 30.06 0.50
N ASN A 174 9.97 30.81 -0.29
CA ASN A 174 8.88 31.62 0.23
C ASN A 174 7.61 30.80 0.45
N ASN A 175 7.24 29.95 -0.51
CA ASN A 175 5.97 29.23 -0.51
C ASN A 175 5.94 27.98 -1.41
N ASP A 176 7.07 27.66 -2.06
CA ASP A 176 7.19 26.40 -2.81
C ASP A 176 7.37 25.22 -1.84
N THR A 177 6.81 24.11 -2.19
CA THR A 177 6.82 22.89 -1.36
C THR A 177 7.11 21.66 -2.20
N ASP A 178 7.58 20.62 -1.56
CA ASP A 178 7.66 19.29 -2.12
C ASP A 178 6.96 18.33 -1.15
N PRO A 179 6.21 17.32 -1.62
CA PRO A 179 5.65 16.29 -0.76
C PRO A 179 6.72 15.44 -0.07
N ASP A 180 7.82 15.11 -0.77
CA ASP A 180 8.90 14.27 -0.23
C ASP A 180 9.54 14.92 1.02
N ALA A 181 9.76 14.12 2.07
CA ALA A 181 10.17 14.63 3.38
C ALA A 181 11.61 15.20 3.38
N ASP A 182 12.49 14.70 2.51
CA ASP A 182 13.87 15.17 2.37
C ASP A 182 14.01 16.36 1.40
N ASP A 183 13.01 16.60 0.53
CA ASP A 183 12.94 17.72 -0.37
C ASP A 183 12.25 18.92 0.28
N THR A 184 13.07 19.81 0.79
CA THR A 184 12.63 21.04 1.44
C THR A 184 12.81 22.25 0.53
N ALA A 185 12.18 23.38 0.84
CA ALA A 185 12.38 24.63 0.11
C ALA A 185 13.87 25.04 -0.02
N SER A 186 14.76 24.49 0.82
CA SER A 186 16.21 24.72 0.73
C SER A 186 16.95 23.83 -0.24
N THR A 187 16.35 22.69 -0.63
CA THR A 187 16.87 21.76 -1.65
C THR A 187 16.33 22.06 -3.03
N LEU A 188 15.13 22.65 -3.12
CA LEU A 188 14.52 23.06 -4.38
C LEU A 188 15.36 24.09 -5.12
N VAL A 189 15.48 23.92 -6.42
CA VAL A 189 16.28 24.80 -7.30
C VAL A 189 15.49 25.27 -8.51
N VAL A 190 15.66 26.54 -8.87
CA VAL A 190 15.19 27.06 -10.15
C VAL A 190 16.18 26.64 -11.23
N ASN A 191 15.77 25.81 -12.16
CA ASN A 191 16.62 25.35 -13.26
C ASN A 191 16.43 26.17 -14.56
N GLN A 192 15.32 26.91 -14.68
CA GLN A 192 15.02 27.70 -15.87
C GLN A 192 14.17 28.94 -15.54
N ILE A 193 14.41 30.02 -16.22
CA ILE A 193 13.58 31.23 -16.21
C ILE A 193 13.20 31.57 -17.68
N THR A 194 11.91 31.86 -17.86
CA THR A 194 11.40 32.33 -19.17
C THR A 194 10.77 33.71 -19.01
N PRO A 195 11.37 34.79 -19.52
CA PRO A 195 10.74 36.09 -19.51
C PRO A 195 9.46 36.10 -20.36
N ASN A 196 8.48 36.91 -19.99
CA ASN A 196 7.23 37.00 -20.74
C ASN A 196 7.53 37.48 -22.19
N GLY A 197 7.21 36.64 -23.18
CA GLY A 197 7.48 36.87 -24.60
C GLY A 197 8.92 36.61 -25.06
N GLY A 198 9.78 36.06 -24.17
CA GLY A 198 11.18 35.74 -24.48
C GLY A 198 11.45 34.24 -24.58
N SER A 199 12.72 33.90 -24.81
CA SER A 199 13.20 32.53 -24.80
C SER A 199 13.60 32.12 -23.38
N ALA A 200 13.43 30.84 -23.09
CA ALA A 200 13.89 30.26 -21.83
C ALA A 200 15.41 30.33 -21.68
N SER A 201 15.87 30.61 -20.48
CA SER A 201 17.28 30.59 -20.10
C SER A 201 17.50 29.66 -18.90
N SER A 202 18.53 28.82 -19.00
CA SER A 202 18.93 27.96 -17.86
C SER A 202 19.49 28.81 -16.73
N VAL A 203 19.15 28.47 -15.51
CA VAL A 203 19.71 29.07 -14.29
C VAL A 203 20.80 28.13 -13.76
N SER A 204 21.93 28.72 -13.37
CA SER A 204 22.96 27.97 -12.63
C SER A 204 23.30 28.73 -11.35
N SER A 205 23.82 28.00 -10.37
CA SER A 205 24.21 28.60 -9.10
C SER A 205 25.13 29.80 -9.30
N GLY A 206 24.75 30.97 -8.75
CA GLY A 206 25.51 32.21 -8.90
C GLY A 206 25.22 33.01 -10.16
N THR A 207 24.23 32.63 -10.98
CA THR A 207 23.84 33.41 -12.16
C THR A 207 22.98 34.61 -11.73
N THR A 208 23.36 35.80 -12.20
CA THR A 208 22.57 37.03 -12.04
C THR A 208 21.90 37.35 -13.41
N TYR A 209 20.60 37.59 -13.40
CA TYR A 209 19.79 37.92 -14.57
C TYR A 209 19.29 39.36 -14.47
#